data_e7cd856e2768d8db79503bf84d9b230a
#
_entry.id   e7cd856e2768d8db79503bf84d9b230a
#
_cell.length_a   1.000
_cell.length_b   1.000
_cell.length_c   1.000
_cell.angle_alpha   90.00
_cell.angle_beta   90.00
_cell.angle_gamma   90.00
#
_symmetry.space_group_name_H-M   'P 1'
#
loop_
_entity.id
_entity.type
_entity.pdbx_description
1 polymer ?
#
loop_
_entity_poly.entity_id
_entity_poly.type
_entity_poly.pdbx_seq_one_letter_code
_entity_poly.pdbx_strand_id
1 'polypeptide(L)'
;MWFRDRKHGSDGSAEKFKARFVAWGFSQKEGVDYDDIFAPVARYTTIWSIIALAATQGWGLHQMDVKTAFLHELIKEEVYVEQPLGFEVQDRDTHVCRLKKALYGLKQAPRA
;
A
#
# COMPACT_ATOMS: atom_id res chain seq x y z
N MET A 1 10.19 -1.39 -8.18
CA MET A 1 10.14 -2.87 -8.45
C MET A 1 8.71 -3.31 -8.71
N TRP A 2 8.49 -4.12 -9.76
CA TRP A 2 7.18 -4.70 -10.05
C TRP A 2 7.00 -6.00 -9.27
N PHE A 3 5.92 -6.09 -8.50
CA PHE A 3 5.46 -7.33 -7.88
C PHE A 3 4.29 -7.88 -8.69
N ARG A 4 4.43 -9.11 -9.19
CA ARG A 4 3.39 -9.82 -9.96
C ARG A 4 2.96 -11.05 -9.20
N ASP A 5 1.66 -11.23 -9.09
CA ASP A 5 1.05 -12.39 -8.42
C ASP A 5 -0.09 -12.96 -9.28
N ARG A 6 -0.26 -14.27 -9.23
CA ARG A 6 -1.37 -14.99 -9.86
C ARG A 6 -2.23 -15.60 -8.77
N LYS A 7 -3.48 -15.23 -8.73
CA LYS A 7 -4.46 -15.97 -7.94
C LYS A 7 -5.01 -17.11 -8.75
N HIS A 8 -5.02 -18.29 -8.16
CA HIS A 8 -5.58 -19.52 -8.73
C HIS A 8 -6.93 -19.80 -8.09
N GLY A 9 -7.88 -20.24 -8.89
CA GLY A 9 -9.14 -20.83 -8.44
C GLY A 9 -8.92 -22.19 -7.78
N SER A 10 -9.96 -22.73 -7.20
CA SER A 10 -9.94 -24.07 -6.59
C SER A 10 -9.65 -25.19 -7.60
N ASP A 11 -9.83 -24.94 -8.88
CA ASP A 11 -9.55 -25.81 -10.01
C ASP A 11 -8.10 -25.69 -10.55
N GLY A 12 -7.28 -24.82 -9.94
CA GLY A 12 -5.90 -24.56 -10.37
C GLY A 12 -5.78 -23.60 -11.56
N SER A 13 -6.88 -23.13 -12.14
CA SER A 13 -6.87 -22.15 -13.22
C SER A 13 -6.45 -20.76 -12.69
N ALA A 14 -5.84 -19.95 -13.55
CA ALA A 14 -5.49 -18.56 -13.19
C ALA A 14 -6.75 -17.68 -13.21
N GLU A 15 -7.30 -17.39 -12.04
CA GLU A 15 -8.51 -16.59 -11.89
C GLU A 15 -8.23 -15.09 -12.04
N LYS A 16 -7.10 -14.61 -11.52
CA LYS A 16 -6.77 -13.18 -11.54
C LYS A 16 -5.28 -12.90 -11.52
N PHE A 17 -4.84 -12.01 -12.39
CA PHE A 17 -3.50 -11.45 -12.36
C PHE A 17 -3.49 -10.17 -11.52
N LYS A 18 -2.51 -10.02 -10.62
CA LYS A 18 -2.28 -8.82 -9.85
C LYS A 18 -0.86 -8.32 -10.09
N ALA A 19 -0.71 -7.04 -10.37
CA ALA A 19 0.58 -6.38 -10.44
C ALA A 19 0.57 -5.17 -9.51
N ARG A 20 1.68 -4.94 -8.80
CA ARG A 20 1.89 -3.76 -7.97
C ARG A 20 3.27 -3.21 -8.23
N PHE A 21 3.35 -1.91 -8.41
CA PHE A 21 4.62 -1.21 -8.36
C PHE A 21 4.91 -0.87 -6.89
N VAL A 22 6.09 -1.28 -6.41
CA VAL A 22 6.46 -1.21 -5.00
C VAL A 22 7.78 -0.45 -4.88
N ALA A 23 7.84 0.55 -4.02
CA ALA A 23 9.07 1.24 -3.68
C ALA A 23 9.94 0.38 -2.73
N TRP A 24 11.25 0.65 -2.71
CA TRP A 24 12.19 -0.03 -1.83
C TRP A 24 12.30 0.69 -0.49
N GLY A 25 11.27 0.57 0.35
CA GLY A 25 11.23 1.24 1.64
C GLY A 25 12.35 0.86 2.60
N PHE A 26 12.98 -0.31 2.43
CA PHE A 26 14.13 -0.71 3.24
C PHE A 26 15.40 0.14 2.98
N SER A 27 15.50 0.81 1.84
CA SER A 27 16.58 1.74 1.53
C SER A 27 16.37 3.14 2.11
N GLN A 28 15.16 3.43 2.61
CA GLN A 28 14.83 4.72 3.21
C GLN A 28 15.49 4.90 4.57
N LYS A 29 16.01 6.12 4.81
CA LYS A 29 16.66 6.53 6.07
C LYS A 29 15.73 7.42 6.88
N GLU A 30 15.57 7.10 8.16
CA GLU A 30 14.85 7.92 9.13
C GLU A 30 15.52 9.29 9.30
N GLY A 31 14.70 10.35 9.40
CA GLY A 31 15.15 11.73 9.49
C GLY A 31 15.61 12.35 8.15
N VAL A 32 15.60 11.58 7.05
CA VAL A 32 15.94 12.06 5.69
C VAL A 32 14.77 11.81 4.73
N ASP A 33 14.35 10.56 4.61
CA ASP A 33 13.31 10.14 3.67
C ASP A 33 11.92 10.08 4.32
N TYR A 34 11.85 10.00 5.66
CA TYR A 34 10.62 10.00 6.45
C TYR A 34 10.95 10.39 7.89
N ASP A 35 10.01 11.07 8.57
CA ASP A 35 10.20 11.50 9.97
C ASP A 35 9.63 10.50 10.96
N ASP A 36 8.54 9.82 10.62
CA ASP A 36 7.83 8.93 11.53
C ASP A 36 7.14 7.80 10.79
N ILE A 37 7.06 6.65 11.46
CA ILE A 37 6.35 5.47 10.95
C ILE A 37 5.20 5.17 11.91
N PHE A 38 4.01 5.57 11.56
CA PHE A 38 2.83 5.17 12.30
C PHE A 38 1.87 4.40 11.39
N ALA A 39 1.59 3.16 11.75
CA ALA A 39 0.55 2.37 11.12
C ALA A 39 -0.54 2.10 12.16
N PRO A 40 -1.78 2.60 11.99
CA PRO A 40 -2.87 2.27 12.88
C PRO A 40 -3.21 0.78 12.74
N VAL A 41 -2.94 0.00 13.78
CA VAL A 41 -3.29 -1.42 13.82
C VAL A 41 -4.41 -1.61 14.83
N ALA A 42 -5.56 -2.07 14.36
CA ALA A 42 -6.67 -2.39 15.23
C ALA A 42 -6.32 -3.61 16.11
N ARG A 43 -6.56 -3.49 17.43
CA ARG A 43 -6.36 -4.62 18.35
C ARG A 43 -7.48 -5.65 18.13
N TYR A 44 -7.12 -6.92 18.10
CA TYR A 44 -8.08 -8.01 17.96
C TYR A 44 -9.17 -7.98 19.05
N THR A 45 -8.81 -7.62 20.28
CA THR A 45 -9.78 -7.45 21.38
C THR A 45 -10.85 -6.42 21.05
N THR A 46 -10.49 -5.29 20.44
CA THR A 46 -11.46 -4.26 20.02
C THR A 46 -12.38 -4.77 18.92
N ILE A 47 -11.84 -5.49 17.94
CA ILE A 47 -12.63 -6.09 16.86
C ILE A 47 -13.63 -7.09 17.42
N TRP A 48 -13.21 -8.01 18.30
CA TRP A 48 -14.08 -8.99 18.93
C TRP A 48 -15.14 -8.36 19.82
N SER A 49 -14.79 -7.29 20.55
CA SER A 49 -15.77 -6.56 21.40
C SER A 49 -16.87 -5.93 20.56
N ILE A 50 -16.54 -5.34 19.41
CA ILE A 50 -17.51 -4.74 18.50
C ILE A 50 -18.40 -5.83 17.88
N ILE A 51 -17.84 -6.96 17.47
CA ILE A 51 -18.60 -8.09 16.92
C ILE A 51 -19.56 -8.65 17.97
N ALA A 52 -19.10 -8.84 19.20
CA ALA A 52 -19.94 -9.34 20.30
C ALA A 52 -21.09 -8.37 20.61
N LEU A 53 -20.81 -7.07 20.67
CA LEU A 53 -21.82 -6.05 20.90
C LEU A 53 -22.85 -6.02 19.78
N ALA A 54 -22.40 -6.08 18.52
CA ALA A 54 -23.30 -6.11 17.37
C ALA A 54 -24.21 -7.34 17.40
N ALA A 55 -23.66 -8.51 17.77
CA ALA A 55 -24.41 -9.73 17.89
C ALA A 55 -25.51 -9.65 19.01
N THR A 56 -25.16 -9.05 20.16
CA THR A 56 -26.12 -8.88 21.26
C THR A 56 -27.22 -7.86 20.95
N GLN A 57 -26.92 -6.86 20.16
CA GLN A 57 -27.84 -5.79 19.76
C GLN A 57 -28.59 -6.09 18.45
N GLY A 58 -28.29 -7.18 17.78
CA GLY A 58 -28.87 -7.53 16.48
C GLY A 58 -28.48 -6.58 15.35
N TRP A 59 -27.32 -5.93 15.44
CA TRP A 59 -26.82 -5.03 14.39
C TRP A 59 -26.22 -5.79 13.21
N GLY A 60 -26.47 -5.28 12.00
CA GLY A 60 -25.79 -5.77 10.80
C GLY A 60 -24.34 -5.30 10.77
N LEU A 61 -23.43 -6.22 10.45
CA LEU A 61 -22.01 -5.90 10.26
C LEU A 61 -21.66 -5.91 8.76
N HIS A 62 -20.94 -4.88 8.34
CA HIS A 62 -20.40 -4.77 6.99
C HIS A 62 -18.89 -4.65 7.05
N GLN A 63 -18.19 -5.54 6.36
CA GLN A 63 -16.74 -5.43 6.17
C GLN A 63 -16.47 -4.73 4.85
N MET A 64 -15.68 -3.65 4.92
CA MET A 64 -15.27 -2.88 3.75
C MET A 64 -13.76 -2.80 3.70
N ASP A 65 -13.21 -2.84 2.48
CA ASP A 65 -11.79 -2.66 2.20
C ASP A 65 -11.59 -1.56 1.16
N VAL A 66 -10.65 -0.67 1.42
CA VAL A 66 -10.35 0.44 0.50
C VAL A 66 -9.37 -0.05 -0.56
N LYS A 67 -9.82 -0.08 -1.80
CA LYS A 67 -8.94 -0.42 -2.92
C LYS A 67 -7.87 0.66 -3.08
N THR A 68 -6.61 0.23 -3.19
CA THR A 68 -5.48 1.12 -3.46
C THR A 68 -5.33 2.28 -2.45
N ALA A 69 -5.64 2.06 -1.17
CA ALA A 69 -5.68 3.10 -0.13
C ALA A 69 -4.46 4.02 -0.17
N PHE A 70 -3.24 3.46 -0.18
CA PHE A 70 -2.01 4.26 -0.19
C PHE A 70 -1.83 5.14 -1.43
N LEU A 71 -2.41 4.77 -2.56
CA LEU A 71 -2.27 5.53 -3.81
C LEU A 71 -3.18 6.76 -3.88
N HIS A 72 -4.06 6.93 -2.92
CA HIS A 72 -4.95 8.09 -2.86
C HIS A 72 -4.36 9.25 -2.07
N GLU A 73 -3.48 8.97 -1.11
CA GLU A 73 -2.92 9.96 -0.19
C GLU A 73 -1.72 10.70 -0.79
N LEU A 74 -1.69 12.02 -0.52
CA LEU A 74 -0.57 12.87 -0.91
C LEU A 74 0.59 12.67 0.07
N ILE A 75 1.78 12.52 -0.49
CA ILE A 75 3.01 12.46 0.30
C ILE A 75 3.52 13.88 0.57
N LYS A 76 3.90 14.16 1.82
CA LYS A 76 4.42 15.47 2.21
C LYS A 76 5.92 15.57 1.96
N GLU A 77 6.61 14.48 2.14
CA GLU A 77 8.05 14.36 1.98
C GLU A 77 8.45 14.31 0.50
N GLU A 78 9.62 14.79 0.18
CA GLU A 78 10.19 14.67 -1.16
C GLU A 78 10.80 13.29 -1.36
N VAL A 79 10.07 12.41 -2.01
CA VAL A 79 10.51 11.04 -2.33
C VAL A 79 10.72 10.89 -3.81
N TYR A 80 11.89 10.38 -4.18
CA TYR A 80 12.27 10.10 -5.55
C TYR A 80 12.44 8.60 -5.75
N VAL A 81 11.96 8.10 -6.89
CA VAL A 81 12.09 6.69 -7.28
C VAL A 81 12.63 6.61 -8.71
N GLU A 82 13.34 5.54 -8.99
CA GLU A 82 13.74 5.22 -10.35
C GLU A 82 12.55 5.04 -11.27
N GLN A 83 12.73 5.34 -12.55
CA GLN A 83 11.68 5.13 -13.54
C GLN A 83 11.31 3.64 -13.59
N PRO A 84 10.00 3.31 -13.64
CA PRO A 84 9.57 1.93 -13.70
C PRO A 84 10.01 1.27 -14.99
N LEU A 85 10.56 0.07 -14.92
CA LEU A 85 10.92 -0.74 -16.08
C LEU A 85 9.75 -0.87 -17.06
N GLY A 86 9.98 -0.52 -18.31
CA GLY A 86 8.99 -0.52 -19.37
C GLY A 86 8.16 0.76 -19.48
N PHE A 87 8.47 1.77 -18.65
CA PHE A 87 7.88 3.11 -18.68
C PHE A 87 8.93 4.21 -18.65
N GLU A 88 10.16 3.86 -19.02
CA GLU A 88 11.26 4.81 -19.12
C GLU A 88 10.99 5.82 -20.25
N VAL A 89 11.21 7.08 -19.97
CA VAL A 89 11.08 8.13 -20.97
C VAL A 89 12.37 8.22 -21.77
N GLN A 90 12.28 8.06 -23.10
CA GLN A 90 13.40 8.20 -24.01
C GLN A 90 14.11 9.54 -23.80
N ASP A 91 15.42 9.54 -23.87
CA ASP A 91 16.31 10.69 -23.63
C ASP A 91 16.32 11.22 -22.18
N ARG A 92 15.74 10.49 -21.22
CA ARG A 92 15.70 10.83 -19.80
C ARG A 92 16.11 9.67 -18.88
N ASP A 93 17.00 8.83 -19.34
CA ASP A 93 17.44 7.62 -18.60
C ASP A 93 18.06 7.92 -17.23
N THR A 94 18.65 9.12 -17.09
CA THR A 94 19.23 9.60 -15.81
C THR A 94 18.23 10.30 -14.89
N HIS A 95 16.98 10.48 -15.33
CA HIS A 95 15.98 11.18 -14.54
C HIS A 95 15.24 10.21 -13.60
N VAL A 96 14.92 10.70 -12.41
CA VAL A 96 14.10 9.99 -11.43
C VAL A 96 12.70 10.60 -11.37
N CYS A 97 11.75 9.82 -10.88
CA CYS A 97 10.37 10.25 -10.71
C CYS A 97 10.17 10.78 -9.28
N ARG A 98 9.74 12.03 -9.13
CA ARG A 98 9.27 12.55 -7.85
C ARG A 98 7.86 12.06 -7.60
N LEU A 99 7.65 11.42 -6.45
CA LEU A 99 6.33 10.95 -6.06
C LEU A 99 5.45 12.11 -5.59
N LYS A 100 4.22 12.15 -6.09
CA LYS A 100 3.18 13.07 -5.61
C LYS A 100 2.26 12.40 -4.60
N LYS A 101 2.15 11.09 -4.68
CA LYS A 101 1.28 10.26 -3.82
C LYS A 101 2.08 9.12 -3.22
N ALA A 102 1.58 8.62 -2.10
CA ALA A 102 2.19 7.46 -1.45
C ALA A 102 2.17 6.23 -2.38
N LEU A 103 3.18 5.39 -2.22
CA LEU A 103 3.35 4.17 -3.00
C LEU A 103 3.52 2.98 -2.04
N TYR A 104 3.08 1.81 -2.47
CA TYR A 104 3.34 0.58 -1.72
C TYR A 104 4.83 0.39 -1.45
N GLY A 105 5.17 -0.04 -0.25
CA GLY A 105 6.54 -0.28 0.18
C GLY A 105 7.24 0.90 0.83
N LEU A 106 6.73 2.12 0.72
CA LEU A 106 7.24 3.26 1.49
C LEU A 106 6.90 3.10 2.97
N LYS A 107 7.84 3.41 3.84
CA LYS A 107 7.66 3.29 5.30
C LYS A 107 6.58 4.22 5.85
N GLN A 108 6.45 5.42 5.29
CA GLN A 108 5.44 6.42 5.67
C GLN A 108 4.06 6.20 5.01
N ALA A 109 3.93 5.31 4.03
CA ALA A 109 2.66 5.10 3.33
C ALA A 109 1.46 4.79 4.24
N PRO A 110 1.60 4.04 5.36
CA PRO A 110 0.49 3.80 6.28
C PRO A 110 0.06 5.02 7.11
N ARG A 111 0.91 6.06 7.17
CA ARG A 111 0.64 7.30 7.91
C ARG A 111 0.00 8.36 7.02
N ALA A 112 0.27 8.31 5.73
CA ALA A 112 -0.17 9.29 4.74
C ALA A 112 -1.70 9.42 4.65
#